data_51484a634a250938c2f2eec03d3f61f1
#
_entry.id   51484a634a250938c2f2eec03d3f61f1
#
_cell.length_a   1.000
_cell.length_b   1.000
_cell.length_c   1.000
_cell.angle_alpha   90.00
_cell.angle_beta   90.00
_cell.angle_gamma   90.00
#
_symmetry.space_group_name_H-M   'P 1'
#
loop_
_entity.id
_entity.type
_entity.pdbx_description
1 polymer ?
#
loop_
_entity_poly.entity_id
_entity_poly.type
_entity_poly.pdbx_seq_one_letter_code
_entity_poly.pdbx_strand_id
1 'polypeptide(L)'
;MKKFTTADRLKQIMGERGLKQVDILEACKPYCEKYHVQLKKNDLSQYVSGKVEPKQDKLSILGLALNVNEVWLMGYNVPAGREELAQLERKLQNEAAACEMFERCYGKEAFQAVKLFLQLDTLDQGRIIGSMETMLNDEKYSIQKESSSGKAI
;
A
#
# COMPACT_ATOMS: atom_id res chain seq x y z
N MET A 1 8.80 9.27 -3.56
CA MET A 1 10.08 10.01 -3.60
C MET A 1 11.17 9.18 -2.92
N LYS A 2 12.35 8.99 -3.56
CA LYS A 2 13.49 8.24 -2.99
C LYS A 2 14.10 9.08 -1.85
N LYS A 3 14.11 8.54 -0.61
CA LYS A 3 14.64 9.24 0.58
C LYS A 3 16.00 8.71 1.04
N PHE A 4 16.33 7.48 0.66
CA PHE A 4 17.52 6.75 1.11
C PHE A 4 18.25 6.16 -0.10
N THR A 5 19.49 5.72 0.10
CA THR A 5 20.22 4.93 -0.88
C THR A 5 20.12 3.45 -0.53
N THR A 6 20.46 2.56 -1.49
CA THR A 6 20.57 1.12 -1.21
C THR A 6 21.63 0.85 -0.13
N ALA A 7 22.71 1.63 -0.12
CA ALA A 7 23.74 1.53 0.92
C ALA A 7 23.18 1.83 2.32
N ASP A 8 22.33 2.86 2.46
CA ASP A 8 21.72 3.22 3.75
C ASP A 8 20.82 2.09 4.24
N ARG A 9 20.00 1.51 3.33
CA ARG A 9 19.12 0.39 3.65
C ARG A 9 19.87 -0.89 4.03
N LEU A 10 20.96 -1.20 3.33
CA LEU A 10 21.82 -2.33 3.69
C LEU A 10 22.47 -2.13 5.07
N LYS A 11 23.00 -0.95 5.35
CA LYS A 11 23.55 -0.62 6.68
C LYS A 11 22.49 -0.68 7.76
N GLN A 12 21.28 -0.20 7.48
CA GLN A 12 20.15 -0.28 8.40
C GLN A 12 19.85 -1.73 8.78
N ILE A 13 19.66 -2.63 7.78
CA ILE A 13 19.40 -4.06 8.03
C ILE A 13 20.56 -4.71 8.80
N MET A 14 21.79 -4.42 8.40
CA MET A 14 22.97 -4.96 9.08
C MET A 14 22.99 -4.56 10.56
N GLY A 15 22.67 -3.30 10.87
CA GLY A 15 22.58 -2.82 12.25
C GLY A 15 21.42 -3.44 13.03
N GLU A 16 20.22 -3.41 12.47
CA GLU A 16 19.00 -3.91 13.13
C GLU A 16 19.05 -5.43 13.40
N ARG A 17 19.63 -6.21 12.48
CA ARG A 17 19.68 -7.67 12.58
C ARG A 17 21.03 -8.21 13.04
N GLY A 18 22.01 -7.37 13.32
CA GLY A 18 23.36 -7.77 13.72
C GLY A 18 24.12 -8.53 12.62
N LEU A 19 23.78 -8.34 11.35
CA LEU A 19 24.33 -9.08 10.23
C LEU A 19 25.66 -8.45 9.76
N LYS A 20 26.62 -9.32 9.43
CA LYS A 20 27.85 -8.94 8.71
C LYS A 20 27.65 -9.18 7.21
N GLN A 21 28.52 -8.57 6.38
CA GLN A 21 28.48 -8.78 4.94
C GLN A 21 28.63 -10.26 4.53
N VAL A 22 29.36 -11.05 5.32
CA VAL A 22 29.52 -12.48 5.07
C VAL A 22 28.20 -13.22 5.25
N ASP A 23 27.41 -12.87 6.27
CA ASP A 23 26.11 -13.49 6.54
C ASP A 23 25.12 -13.21 5.40
N ILE A 24 25.14 -11.98 4.88
CA ILE A 24 24.34 -11.60 3.71
C ILE A 24 24.74 -12.40 2.47
N LEU A 25 26.04 -12.59 2.23
CA LEU A 25 26.53 -13.39 1.10
C LEU A 25 26.11 -14.85 1.22
N GLU A 26 26.21 -15.43 2.42
CA GLU A 26 25.74 -16.80 2.68
C GLU A 26 24.22 -16.93 2.42
N ALA A 27 23.42 -16.00 2.91
CA ALA A 27 21.99 -15.96 2.66
C ALA A 27 21.63 -15.80 1.16
N CYS A 28 22.49 -15.15 0.38
CA CYS A 28 22.29 -14.97 -1.06
C CYS A 28 22.63 -16.22 -1.89
N LYS A 29 23.48 -17.13 -1.40
CA LYS A 29 23.98 -18.27 -2.19
C LYS A 29 22.86 -19.11 -2.84
N PRO A 30 21.83 -19.61 -2.11
CA PRO A 30 20.79 -20.44 -2.71
C PRO A 30 20.01 -19.72 -3.82
N TYR A 31 19.81 -18.40 -3.68
CA TYR A 31 19.14 -17.60 -4.69
C TYR A 31 20.05 -17.33 -5.88
N CYS A 32 21.35 -17.08 -5.64
CA CYS A 32 22.34 -16.94 -6.70
C CYS A 32 22.43 -18.18 -7.59
N GLU A 33 22.42 -19.37 -7.00
CA GLU A 33 22.42 -20.66 -7.72
C GLU A 33 21.11 -20.84 -8.50
N LYS A 34 19.95 -20.61 -7.85
CA LYS A 34 18.64 -20.80 -8.45
C LYS A 34 18.42 -19.88 -9.67
N TYR A 35 18.87 -18.65 -9.60
CA TYR A 35 18.62 -17.63 -10.64
C TYR A 35 19.84 -17.37 -11.53
N HIS A 36 20.91 -18.15 -11.39
CA HIS A 36 22.16 -18.02 -12.16
C HIS A 36 22.78 -16.60 -12.10
N VAL A 37 22.69 -15.95 -10.95
CA VAL A 37 23.25 -14.61 -10.69
C VAL A 37 24.50 -14.74 -9.84
N GLN A 38 25.56 -14.04 -10.22
CA GLN A 38 26.80 -14.00 -9.43
C GLN A 38 26.82 -12.76 -8.53
N LEU A 39 26.94 -12.95 -7.22
CA LEU A 39 27.17 -11.90 -6.24
C LEU A 39 28.45 -12.20 -5.46
N LYS A 40 29.50 -11.41 -5.72
CA LYS A 40 30.81 -11.57 -5.09
C LYS A 40 30.93 -10.68 -3.84
N LYS A 41 31.87 -11.03 -2.95
CA LYS A 41 32.18 -10.23 -1.74
C LYS A 41 32.51 -8.78 -2.08
N ASN A 42 33.24 -8.55 -3.17
CA ASN A 42 33.62 -7.21 -3.62
C ASN A 42 32.39 -6.39 -4.09
N ASP A 43 31.45 -7.04 -4.77
CA ASP A 43 30.20 -6.38 -5.20
C ASP A 43 29.41 -5.89 -3.98
N LEU A 44 29.18 -6.78 -3.00
CA LEU A 44 28.44 -6.41 -1.78
C LEU A 44 29.15 -5.30 -1.01
N SER A 45 30.47 -5.34 -0.90
CA SER A 45 31.25 -4.29 -0.24
C SER A 45 31.08 -2.93 -0.94
N GLN A 46 31.02 -2.91 -2.27
CA GLN A 46 30.77 -1.69 -3.04
C GLN A 46 29.33 -1.16 -2.84
N TYR A 47 28.33 -2.06 -2.74
CA TYR A 47 26.95 -1.69 -2.47
C TYR A 47 26.78 -1.11 -1.07
N VAL A 48 27.35 -1.75 -0.05
CA VAL A 48 27.30 -1.26 1.34
C VAL A 48 28.06 0.06 1.52
N SER A 49 29.15 0.26 0.79
CA SER A 49 29.88 1.53 0.82
C SER A 49 29.21 2.65 0.00
N GLY A 50 28.23 2.31 -0.83
CA GLY A 50 27.56 3.27 -1.72
C GLY A 50 28.37 3.67 -2.96
N LYS A 51 29.49 3.00 -3.25
CA LYS A 51 30.32 3.27 -4.43
C LYS A 51 29.61 2.87 -5.73
N VAL A 52 28.80 1.80 -5.66
CA VAL A 52 28.05 1.27 -6.80
C VAL A 52 26.63 0.92 -6.33
N GLU A 53 25.62 1.21 -7.12
CA GLU A 53 24.27 0.69 -6.89
C GLU A 53 24.11 -0.69 -7.55
N PRO A 54 23.48 -1.68 -6.88
CA PRO A 54 23.22 -2.98 -7.46
C PRO A 54 22.26 -2.87 -8.64
N LYS A 55 22.49 -3.67 -9.68
CA LYS A 55 21.56 -3.84 -10.79
C LYS A 55 20.34 -4.66 -10.33
N GLN A 56 19.28 -4.65 -11.13
CA GLN A 56 17.98 -5.27 -10.78
C GLN A 56 18.12 -6.75 -10.39
N ASP A 57 18.92 -7.54 -11.11
CA ASP A 57 19.18 -8.95 -10.81
C ASP A 57 19.73 -9.16 -9.40
N LYS A 58 20.75 -8.39 -9.02
CA LYS A 58 21.39 -8.46 -7.71
C LYS A 58 20.54 -7.85 -6.60
N LEU A 59 19.77 -6.82 -6.94
CA LEU A 59 18.81 -6.23 -6.02
C LEU A 59 17.71 -7.22 -5.64
N SER A 60 17.20 -7.98 -6.61
CA SER A 60 16.20 -9.03 -6.37
C SER A 60 16.76 -10.16 -5.50
N ILE A 61 18.01 -10.59 -5.74
CA ILE A 61 18.69 -11.59 -4.89
C ILE A 61 18.81 -11.08 -3.44
N LEU A 62 19.25 -9.83 -3.26
CA LEU A 62 19.38 -9.23 -1.94
C LEU A 62 18.01 -9.12 -1.25
N GLY A 63 16.98 -8.70 -1.97
CA GLY A 63 15.61 -8.61 -1.45
C GLY A 63 15.07 -9.97 -1.00
N LEU A 64 15.29 -11.03 -1.77
CA LEU A 64 14.91 -12.40 -1.42
C LEU A 64 15.69 -12.91 -0.20
N ALA A 65 17.01 -12.77 -0.21
CA ALA A 65 17.88 -13.27 0.86
C ALA A 65 17.64 -12.58 2.19
N LEU A 66 17.37 -11.28 2.17
CA LEU A 66 17.10 -10.47 3.36
C LEU A 66 15.62 -10.43 3.73
N ASN A 67 14.74 -11.06 2.93
CA ASN A 67 13.29 -11.03 3.09
C ASN A 67 12.75 -9.60 3.23
N VAL A 68 13.16 -8.73 2.30
CA VAL A 68 12.69 -7.35 2.21
C VAL A 68 12.21 -7.01 0.81
N ASN A 69 11.39 -5.97 0.73
CA ASN A 69 10.91 -5.43 -0.52
C ASN A 69 12.06 -4.77 -1.31
N GLU A 70 12.18 -5.07 -2.60
CA GLU A 70 13.22 -4.48 -3.45
C GLU A 70 13.04 -2.96 -3.60
N VAL A 71 11.80 -2.49 -3.71
CA VAL A 71 11.50 -1.05 -3.83
C VAL A 71 11.92 -0.30 -2.56
N TRP A 72 11.71 -0.90 -1.37
CA TRP A 72 12.23 -0.39 -0.11
C TRP A 72 13.76 -0.39 -0.10
N LEU A 73 14.38 -1.49 -0.56
CA LEU A 73 15.84 -1.62 -0.63
C LEU A 73 16.45 -0.60 -1.59
N MET A 74 15.74 -0.21 -2.66
CA MET A 74 16.11 0.89 -3.55
C MET A 74 16.07 2.27 -2.89
N GLY A 75 15.50 2.40 -1.68
CA GLY A 75 15.42 3.63 -0.90
C GLY A 75 14.09 4.38 -0.98
N TYR A 76 13.05 3.79 -1.55
CA TYR A 76 11.72 4.38 -1.55
C TYR A 76 11.04 4.23 -0.19
N ASN A 77 10.10 5.13 0.09
CA ASN A 77 9.32 5.12 1.34
C ASN A 77 8.11 4.20 1.21
N VAL A 78 8.35 2.91 1.27
CA VAL A 78 7.37 1.82 1.26
C VAL A 78 7.68 0.87 2.42
N PRO A 79 6.76 -0.01 2.83
CA PRO A 79 7.04 -1.04 3.84
C PRO A 79 8.24 -1.91 3.47
N ALA A 80 9.09 -2.19 4.47
CA ALA A 80 10.27 -3.05 4.30
C ALA A 80 9.88 -4.51 4.08
N GLY A 81 8.86 -4.99 4.81
CA GLY A 81 8.35 -6.35 4.71
C GLY A 81 7.62 -6.58 3.39
N ARG A 82 7.88 -7.71 2.74
CA ARG A 82 7.18 -8.10 1.49
C ARG A 82 5.70 -8.36 1.75
N GLU A 83 5.37 -8.94 2.88
CA GLU A 83 3.99 -9.25 3.26
C GLU A 83 3.18 -7.99 3.60
N GLU A 84 3.80 -7.05 4.30
CA GLU A 84 3.19 -5.75 4.61
C GLU A 84 2.86 -4.95 3.35
N LEU A 85 3.75 -4.97 2.35
CA LEU A 85 3.48 -4.32 1.06
C LEU A 85 2.31 -4.98 0.34
N ALA A 86 2.29 -6.32 0.27
CA ALA A 86 1.19 -7.06 -0.36
C ALA A 86 -0.17 -6.81 0.33
N GLN A 87 -0.17 -6.67 1.66
CA GLN A 87 -1.36 -6.30 2.42
C GLN A 87 -1.82 -4.87 2.10
N LEU A 88 -0.89 -3.93 2.02
CA LEU A 88 -1.19 -2.54 1.65
C LEU A 88 -1.76 -2.44 0.23
N GLU A 89 -1.16 -3.14 -0.73
CA GLU A 89 -1.64 -3.20 -2.11
C GLU A 89 -3.07 -3.77 -2.20
N ARG A 90 -3.35 -4.88 -1.49
CA ARG A 90 -4.71 -5.46 -1.41
C ARG A 90 -5.71 -4.48 -0.81
N LYS A 91 -5.32 -3.77 0.25
CA LYS A 91 -6.18 -2.77 0.89
C LYS A 91 -6.53 -1.66 -0.09
N LEU A 92 -5.54 -1.10 -0.78
CA LEU A 92 -5.76 -0.05 -1.78
C LEU A 92 -6.64 -0.52 -2.95
N GLN A 93 -6.44 -1.76 -3.43
CA GLN A 93 -7.28 -2.34 -4.47
C GLN A 93 -8.74 -2.52 -4.00
N ASN A 94 -8.95 -2.97 -2.77
CA ASN A 94 -10.29 -3.12 -2.19
C ASN A 94 -11.00 -1.77 -2.02
N GLU A 95 -10.28 -0.74 -1.58
CA GLU A 95 -10.84 0.61 -1.45
C GLU A 95 -11.21 1.20 -2.82
N ALA A 96 -10.38 1.03 -3.84
CA ALA A 96 -10.68 1.46 -5.21
C ALA A 96 -11.91 0.72 -5.77
N ALA A 97 -11.97 -0.60 -5.62
CA ALA A 97 -13.12 -1.41 -6.05
C ALA A 97 -14.42 -1.02 -5.33
N ALA A 98 -14.34 -0.69 -4.04
CA ALA A 98 -15.49 -0.21 -3.27
C ALA A 98 -16.00 1.15 -3.79
N CYS A 99 -15.10 2.07 -4.12
CA CYS A 99 -15.44 3.36 -4.72
C CYS A 99 -16.13 3.19 -6.09
N GLU A 100 -15.58 2.35 -6.96
CA GLU A 100 -16.17 2.06 -8.28
C GLU A 100 -17.54 1.40 -8.15
N MET A 101 -17.68 0.45 -7.21
CA MET A 101 -18.96 -0.21 -6.94
C MET A 101 -20.01 0.78 -6.45
N PHE A 102 -19.64 1.69 -5.53
CA PHE A 102 -20.54 2.72 -5.03
C PHE A 102 -21.02 3.64 -6.16
N GLU A 103 -20.10 4.15 -7.00
CA GLU A 103 -20.45 5.02 -8.13
C GLU A 103 -21.37 4.32 -9.13
N ARG A 104 -21.13 3.03 -9.38
CA ARG A 104 -21.97 2.22 -10.28
C ARG A 104 -23.37 1.97 -9.73
N CYS A 105 -23.49 1.76 -8.42
CA CYS A 105 -24.79 1.45 -7.78
C CYS A 105 -25.63 2.70 -7.52
N TYR A 106 -25.03 3.83 -7.17
CA TYR A 106 -25.73 5.02 -6.69
C TYR A 106 -25.54 6.25 -7.60
N GLY A 107 -24.68 6.16 -8.62
CA GLY A 107 -24.42 7.24 -9.57
C GLY A 107 -23.32 8.20 -9.11
N LYS A 108 -22.85 9.00 -10.08
CA LYS A 108 -21.74 9.94 -9.88
C LYS A 108 -22.07 11.06 -8.89
N GLU A 109 -23.31 11.56 -8.92
CA GLU A 109 -23.79 12.62 -8.06
C GLU A 109 -23.78 12.20 -6.58
N ALA A 110 -24.26 10.98 -6.29
CA ALA A 110 -24.23 10.43 -4.94
C ALA A 110 -22.79 10.22 -4.46
N PHE A 111 -21.91 9.72 -5.31
CA PHE A 111 -20.50 9.55 -4.99
C PHE A 111 -19.80 10.88 -4.72
N GLN A 112 -20.09 11.91 -5.52
CA GLN A 112 -19.57 13.26 -5.30
C GLN A 112 -20.10 13.88 -4.01
N ALA A 113 -21.39 13.71 -3.69
CA ALA A 113 -21.98 14.19 -2.45
C ALA A 113 -21.29 13.58 -1.21
N VAL A 114 -21.01 12.27 -1.23
CA VAL A 114 -20.25 11.61 -0.15
C VAL A 114 -18.84 12.17 -0.05
N LYS A 115 -18.14 12.38 -1.15
CA LYS A 115 -16.78 12.99 -1.13
C LYS A 115 -16.77 14.39 -0.50
N LEU A 116 -17.74 15.21 -0.83
CA LEU A 116 -17.86 16.56 -0.25
C LEU A 116 -18.20 16.50 1.24
N PHE A 117 -19.13 15.63 1.61
CA PHE A 117 -19.53 15.41 3.01
C PHE A 117 -18.35 15.00 3.90
N LEU A 118 -17.48 14.11 3.41
CA LEU A 118 -16.30 13.64 4.16
C LEU A 118 -15.20 14.71 4.33
N GLN A 119 -15.27 15.83 3.61
CA GLN A 119 -14.34 16.95 3.76
C GLN A 119 -14.78 17.95 4.85
N LEU A 120 -16.01 17.85 5.31
CA LEU A 120 -16.57 18.72 6.34
C LEU A 120 -16.13 18.26 7.74
N ASP A 121 -16.10 19.18 8.68
CA ASP A 121 -15.91 18.84 10.08
C ASP A 121 -17.15 18.13 10.68
N THR A 122 -16.98 17.54 11.85
CA THR A 122 -18.04 16.77 12.52
C THR A 122 -19.31 17.58 12.81
N LEU A 123 -19.16 18.89 13.08
CA LEU A 123 -20.29 19.77 13.38
C LEU A 123 -21.14 20.02 12.12
N ASP A 124 -20.49 20.33 11.01
CA ASP A 124 -21.17 20.58 9.74
C ASP A 124 -21.71 19.30 9.11
N GLN A 125 -21.04 18.15 9.29
CA GLN A 125 -21.60 16.84 8.96
C GLN A 125 -22.92 16.59 9.70
N GLY A 126 -22.96 16.87 11.01
CA GLY A 126 -24.18 16.75 11.82
C GLY A 126 -25.31 17.65 11.35
N ARG A 127 -25.01 18.89 10.95
CA ARG A 127 -26.01 19.82 10.40
C ARG A 127 -26.63 19.33 9.09
N ILE A 128 -25.79 18.76 8.19
CA ILE A 128 -26.28 18.20 6.93
C ILE A 128 -27.14 16.98 7.17
N ILE A 129 -26.75 16.08 8.07
CA ILE A 129 -27.55 14.90 8.44
C ILE A 129 -28.92 15.34 8.97
N GLY A 130 -28.98 16.29 9.92
CA GLY A 130 -30.21 16.81 10.44
C GLY A 130 -31.12 17.47 9.40
N SER A 131 -30.52 18.17 8.43
CA SER A 131 -31.24 18.73 7.29
C SER A 131 -31.86 17.64 6.40
N MET A 132 -31.10 16.59 6.10
CA MET A 132 -31.57 15.45 5.31
C MET A 132 -32.72 14.71 6.03
N GLU A 133 -32.59 14.48 7.34
CA GLU A 133 -33.65 13.86 8.15
C GLU A 133 -34.93 14.69 8.12
N THR A 134 -34.82 16.02 8.25
CA THR A 134 -35.94 16.94 8.15
C THR A 134 -36.64 16.86 6.78
N MET A 135 -35.83 16.85 5.69
CA MET A 135 -36.38 16.72 4.35
C MET A 135 -37.07 15.39 4.11
N LEU A 136 -36.57 14.30 4.68
CA LEU A 136 -37.17 12.96 4.56
C LEU A 136 -38.50 12.81 5.30
N ASN A 137 -38.82 13.72 6.25
CA ASN A 137 -40.09 13.77 6.91
C ASN A 137 -41.18 14.53 6.11
N ASP A 138 -40.84 15.11 4.96
CA ASP A 138 -41.82 15.74 4.06
C ASP A 138 -42.73 14.68 3.42
N GLU A 139 -44.02 15.01 3.26
CA GLU A 139 -45.07 14.10 2.72
C GLU A 139 -44.69 13.49 1.35
N LYS A 140 -43.95 14.20 0.52
CA LYS A 140 -43.49 13.73 -0.79
C LYS A 140 -42.62 12.47 -0.70
N TYR A 141 -41.93 12.25 0.44
CA TYR A 141 -41.09 11.05 0.66
C TYR A 141 -41.84 9.94 1.43
N SER A 142 -42.97 10.25 2.10
CA SER A 142 -43.79 9.28 2.83
C SER A 142 -44.51 8.33 1.88
N ILE A 143 -44.93 8.81 0.71
CA ILE A 143 -45.65 8.03 -0.31
C ILE A 143 -44.76 6.92 -0.94
N GLN A 144 -43.45 7.11 -0.98
CA GLN A 144 -42.52 6.09 -1.52
C GLN A 144 -42.25 4.93 -0.55
N LYS A 145 -42.43 5.10 0.75
CA LYS A 145 -42.24 4.02 1.74
C LYS A 145 -43.32 2.94 1.66
N GLU A 146 -44.53 3.31 1.32
CA GLU A 146 -45.65 2.35 1.19
C GLU A 146 -45.58 1.51 -0.11
N SER A 147 -45.02 2.07 -1.19
CA SER A 147 -44.89 1.35 -2.47
C SER A 147 -43.74 0.33 -2.51
N SER A 148 -42.74 0.46 -1.64
CA SER A 148 -41.59 -0.45 -1.56
C SER A 148 -41.78 -1.62 -0.61
N SER A 149 -42.72 -1.55 0.34
CA SER A 149 -43.03 -2.66 1.25
C SER A 149 -44.04 -3.68 0.69
N GLY A 150 -44.61 -3.44 -0.49
CA GLY A 150 -45.61 -4.29 -1.15
C GLY A 150 -45.11 -5.34 -2.13
N LYS A 151 -43.77 -5.58 -2.25
CA LYS A 151 -43.19 -6.62 -3.09
C LYS A 151 -42.25 -7.54 -2.33
N ALA A 152 -42.81 -8.30 -1.41
CA ALA A 152 -42.21 -9.49 -0.84
C ALA A 152 -43.35 -10.52 -0.63
N ILE A 153 -43.68 -11.21 -1.72
CA ILE A 153 -44.30 -12.54 -1.70
C ILE A 153 -43.55 -13.38 -2.73
#